data_a2f2ca81f7d4016be8ff6619bc79033b
#
_entry.id   a2f2ca81f7d4016be8ff6619bc79033b
#
_cell.length_a   1.000
_cell.length_b   1.000
_cell.length_c   1.000
_cell.angle_alpha   90.00
_cell.angle_beta   90.00
_cell.angle_gamma   90.00
#
_symmetry.space_group_name_H-M   'P 1'
#
loop_
_entity.id
_entity.type
_entity.pdbx_description
1 polymer ?
#
loop_
_entity_poly.entity_id
_entity_poly.type
_entity_poly.pdbx_seq_one_letter_code
_entity_poly.pdbx_strand_id
1 'polypeptide(L)'
;MAPHHPWRFLQFLLLLLGVSSAAGAQVNITLGSSLTPQGPNSSWLSPSGDFAFGFLPMEGNTSSYLLAVWFNKIPEKTVAWYAKSSQDTPVQVPSSSVLRLTAAGLLSLRNPSDDEVWSPGAPGAAYARLLDTGNFRLVGADGKPKWETFDVPADTILPTQVLPVGQQEKVLRSRLIPKDYANGRFLLAVQSDGNLVFYPIAEPTTKRYDAYWASNTVGNGSQLVFNETGRIYFTTTNGTQVNITSAGGVSMGDFFNRGTLDPDGVFRQYLYPKSRKARSVWSLKWTAVSWIPQNICQAIMEKNAGSGACGFNSYCSFDGTQNQTTICQCPEHYEFFDKERKYKGCRPDFEPQSCYLDEAAAMDKFEMTPINGVDWPLADYEEYSPIDENECRTLCVIDCFCATAVFRASTNTCWKKKLPLSNGNMKADVDRTVLIKVPRSNNSESQISSGSTKWKEDKKYWILGSSLFFGGSVLVNILLGSILLFGTYCGISKTSKKKLMSSQSSGSSILPPKIFTYNELEKATSDFREVLGSGASGTVYKGQPSGRHFTRTWSDCLVSAMRELTDCLYMSS
;
A
#
# COMPACT_ATOMS: atom_id res chain seq x y z
N MET A 1 -70.71 14.45 -44.42
CA MET A 1 -69.36 14.96 -44.79
C MET A 1 -68.84 15.73 -43.59
N ALA A 2 -67.96 15.20 -42.83
CA ALA A 2 -67.34 15.84 -41.66
C ALA A 2 -66.04 16.58 -42.10
N PRO A 3 -65.77 17.79 -41.64
CA PRO A 3 -64.60 18.53 -42.07
C PRO A 3 -63.32 17.97 -41.41
N HIS A 4 -62.36 17.57 -42.25
CA HIS A 4 -61.04 17.22 -41.83
C HIS A 4 -60.30 18.44 -41.29
N HIS A 5 -59.93 18.43 -39.99
CA HIS A 5 -59.14 19.45 -39.35
C HIS A 5 -57.64 19.23 -39.67
N PRO A 6 -57.01 20.04 -40.52
CA PRO A 6 -55.60 19.92 -40.88
C PRO A 6 -54.63 20.22 -39.72
N TRP A 7 -55.11 20.80 -38.62
CA TRP A 7 -54.33 21.17 -37.45
C TRP A 7 -53.87 19.97 -36.58
N ARG A 8 -54.59 18.84 -36.64
CA ARG A 8 -54.17 17.63 -35.90
C ARG A 8 -52.99 16.94 -36.53
N PHE A 9 -52.80 17.06 -37.85
CA PHE A 9 -51.61 16.54 -38.56
C PHE A 9 -50.38 17.39 -38.24
N LEU A 10 -50.52 18.70 -38.10
CA LEU A 10 -49.40 19.60 -37.79
C LEU A 10 -48.89 19.39 -36.32
N GLN A 11 -49.80 19.10 -35.40
CA GLN A 11 -49.45 18.76 -34.01
C GLN A 11 -48.73 17.41 -33.89
N PHE A 12 -49.11 16.41 -34.70
CA PHE A 12 -48.42 15.12 -34.78
C PHE A 12 -47.02 15.24 -35.43
N LEU A 13 -46.87 16.09 -36.44
CA LEU A 13 -45.58 16.37 -37.09
C LEU A 13 -44.61 17.12 -36.17
N LEU A 14 -45.12 18.05 -35.35
CA LEU A 14 -44.33 18.77 -34.33
C LEU A 14 -43.93 17.88 -33.16
N LEU A 15 -44.73 16.85 -32.81
CA LEU A 15 -44.38 15.85 -31.80
C LEU A 15 -43.35 14.83 -32.32
N LEU A 16 -43.28 14.57 -33.62
CA LEU A 16 -42.27 13.70 -34.23
C LEU A 16 -40.91 14.39 -34.44
N LEU A 17 -40.88 15.73 -34.52
CA LEU A 17 -39.63 16.50 -34.58
C LEU A 17 -38.98 16.77 -33.21
N GLY A 18 -39.68 16.44 -32.11
CA GLY A 18 -39.20 16.60 -30.72
C GLY A 18 -38.43 15.42 -30.17
N VAL A 19 -38.32 14.29 -30.86
CA VAL A 19 -37.43 13.19 -30.47
C VAL A 19 -36.10 13.32 -31.22
N SER A 20 -35.45 14.47 -31.05
CA SER A 20 -34.01 14.53 -31.18
C SER A 20 -33.46 13.63 -30.08
N SER A 21 -33.03 12.44 -30.41
CA SER A 21 -32.11 11.69 -29.59
C SER A 21 -30.99 12.65 -29.21
N ALA A 22 -30.98 13.12 -27.99
CA ALA A 22 -29.83 13.76 -27.38
C ALA A 22 -28.72 12.69 -27.35
N ALA A 23 -28.09 12.44 -28.49
CA ALA A 23 -26.74 11.95 -28.54
C ALA A 23 -25.96 12.93 -27.68
N GLY A 24 -25.57 12.53 -26.46
CA GLY A 24 -24.90 13.40 -25.51
C GLY A 24 -23.76 14.10 -26.23
N ALA A 25 -23.87 15.43 -26.37
CA ALA A 25 -22.84 16.21 -27.02
C ALA A 25 -21.53 15.92 -26.32
N GLN A 26 -20.56 15.41 -27.04
CA GLN A 26 -19.24 15.07 -26.52
C GLN A 26 -18.59 16.37 -26.06
N VAL A 27 -18.59 16.62 -24.75
CA VAL A 27 -18.08 17.89 -24.19
C VAL A 27 -16.56 17.82 -24.19
N ASN A 28 -15.94 18.51 -25.15
CA ASN A 28 -14.49 18.72 -25.16
C ASN A 28 -14.13 19.76 -24.10
N ILE A 29 -13.10 19.45 -23.33
CA ILE A 29 -12.48 20.35 -22.36
C ILE A 29 -11.51 21.23 -23.15
N THR A 30 -11.80 22.52 -23.27
CA THR A 30 -11.03 23.46 -24.08
C THR A 30 -9.76 23.92 -23.39
N LEU A 31 -8.81 24.41 -24.18
CA LEU A 31 -7.61 25.08 -23.65
C LEU A 31 -8.01 26.25 -22.72
N GLY A 32 -7.28 26.41 -21.62
CA GLY A 32 -7.56 27.39 -20.57
C GLY A 32 -8.48 26.85 -19.44
N SER A 33 -9.18 25.72 -19.65
CA SER A 33 -10.04 25.11 -18.62
C SER A 33 -9.23 24.70 -17.40
N SER A 34 -9.80 24.88 -16.21
CA SER A 34 -9.16 24.53 -14.93
C SER A 34 -10.13 23.89 -13.94
N LEU A 35 -9.57 23.09 -13.03
CA LEU A 35 -10.25 22.51 -11.88
C LEU A 35 -9.54 22.94 -10.60
N THR A 36 -10.32 23.08 -9.52
CA THR A 36 -9.83 23.29 -8.16
C THR A 36 -10.47 22.27 -7.22
N PRO A 37 -9.78 21.81 -6.16
CA PRO A 37 -10.31 20.79 -5.25
C PRO A 37 -11.61 21.16 -4.55
N GLN A 38 -11.80 22.45 -4.27
CA GLN A 38 -13.02 22.97 -3.65
C GLN A 38 -13.83 23.82 -4.64
N GLY A 39 -15.15 23.74 -4.52
CA GLY A 39 -16.08 24.49 -5.37
C GLY A 39 -16.78 23.66 -6.45
N PRO A 40 -17.56 24.31 -7.31
CA PRO A 40 -18.39 23.62 -8.30
C PRO A 40 -17.58 22.97 -9.44
N ASN A 41 -16.35 23.42 -9.66
CA ASN A 41 -15.46 22.96 -10.72
C ASN A 41 -14.36 22.04 -10.19
N SER A 42 -14.71 21.02 -9.43
CA SER A 42 -13.73 20.04 -8.89
C SER A 42 -13.50 18.84 -9.82
N SER A 43 -14.32 18.68 -10.86
CA SER A 43 -14.18 17.56 -11.81
C SER A 43 -14.82 17.82 -13.15
N TRP A 44 -14.30 17.18 -14.20
CA TRP A 44 -14.93 17.05 -15.51
C TRP A 44 -15.65 15.71 -15.63
N LEU A 45 -16.86 15.73 -16.17
CA LEU A 45 -17.71 14.54 -16.31
C LEU A 45 -17.58 13.94 -17.71
N SER A 46 -17.77 12.61 -17.80
CA SER A 46 -18.02 11.94 -19.09
C SER A 46 -19.40 12.30 -19.64
N PRO A 47 -19.69 12.15 -20.97
CA PRO A 47 -20.97 12.52 -21.56
C PRO A 47 -22.19 11.92 -20.88
N SER A 48 -22.12 10.64 -20.46
CA SER A 48 -23.17 9.99 -19.70
C SER A 48 -23.20 10.39 -18.21
N GLY A 49 -22.16 11.04 -17.71
CA GLY A 49 -21.94 11.29 -16.28
C GLY A 49 -21.58 10.05 -15.47
N ASP A 50 -21.24 8.94 -16.12
CA ASP A 50 -20.86 7.69 -15.44
C ASP A 50 -19.50 7.81 -14.74
N PHE A 51 -18.59 8.57 -15.34
CA PHE A 51 -17.25 8.82 -14.81
C PHE A 51 -17.02 10.31 -14.58
N ALA A 52 -16.10 10.61 -13.66
CA ALA A 52 -15.57 11.93 -13.43
C ALA A 52 -14.04 11.87 -13.33
N PHE A 53 -13.35 12.91 -13.82
CA PHE A 53 -11.92 13.13 -13.68
C PHE A 53 -11.69 14.45 -12.95
N GLY A 54 -10.89 14.45 -11.91
CA GLY A 54 -10.61 15.65 -11.12
C GLY A 54 -10.15 15.33 -9.70
N PHE A 55 -10.59 16.14 -8.75
CA PHE A 55 -10.17 16.07 -7.36
C PHE A 55 -11.19 15.33 -6.50
N LEU A 56 -10.74 14.25 -5.87
CA LEU A 56 -11.52 13.48 -4.91
C LEU A 56 -10.96 13.68 -3.50
N PRO A 57 -11.78 14.09 -2.50
CA PRO A 57 -11.31 14.25 -1.13
C PRO A 57 -10.82 12.90 -0.57
N MET A 58 -9.72 12.92 0.18
CA MET A 58 -9.19 11.74 0.82
C MET A 58 -10.02 11.38 2.06
N GLU A 59 -10.33 10.10 2.22
CA GLU A 59 -11.06 9.61 3.40
C GLU A 59 -10.20 9.82 4.67
N GLY A 60 -10.77 10.44 5.68
CA GLY A 60 -10.08 10.76 6.94
C GLY A 60 -9.18 12.01 6.90
N ASN A 61 -8.97 12.62 5.72
CA ASN A 61 -8.22 13.87 5.58
C ASN A 61 -8.89 14.81 4.58
N THR A 62 -9.82 15.62 5.06
CA THR A 62 -10.61 16.55 4.23
C THR A 62 -9.81 17.72 3.65
N SER A 63 -8.56 17.89 4.04
CA SER A 63 -7.67 18.94 3.50
C SER A 63 -6.77 18.44 2.36
N SER A 64 -6.78 17.13 2.06
CA SER A 64 -5.99 16.51 0.99
C SER A 64 -6.89 15.89 -0.07
N TYR A 65 -6.53 16.07 -1.34
CA TYR A 65 -7.30 15.64 -2.50
C TYR A 65 -6.44 14.82 -3.44
N LEU A 66 -7.01 13.72 -3.93
CA LEU A 66 -6.40 12.84 -4.93
C LEU A 66 -6.82 13.30 -6.33
N LEU A 67 -5.88 13.44 -7.28
CA LEU A 67 -6.22 13.60 -8.70
C LEU A 67 -6.54 12.22 -9.28
N ALA A 68 -7.80 12.00 -9.68
CA ALA A 68 -8.31 10.67 -10.02
C ALA A 68 -9.38 10.66 -11.13
N VAL A 69 -9.63 9.45 -11.67
CA VAL A 69 -10.86 9.07 -12.39
C VAL A 69 -11.65 8.14 -11.48
N TRP A 70 -12.95 8.36 -11.35
CA TRP A 70 -13.83 7.51 -10.52
C TRP A 70 -15.20 7.27 -11.16
N PHE A 71 -15.89 6.22 -10.71
CA PHE A 71 -17.29 5.93 -11.06
C PHE A 71 -18.21 6.95 -10.38
N ASN A 72 -18.67 7.94 -11.12
CA ASN A 72 -19.35 9.10 -10.55
C ASN A 72 -20.77 8.79 -10.05
N LYS A 73 -21.49 7.86 -10.70
CA LYS A 73 -22.85 7.46 -10.31
C LYS A 73 -22.91 6.45 -9.16
N ILE A 74 -21.77 5.94 -8.71
CA ILE A 74 -21.66 5.05 -7.55
C ILE A 74 -21.45 5.92 -6.31
N PRO A 75 -22.26 5.72 -5.22
CA PRO A 75 -22.18 6.57 -4.01
C PRO A 75 -20.76 6.63 -3.41
N GLU A 76 -20.06 5.51 -3.35
CA GLU A 76 -18.72 5.37 -2.78
C GLU A 76 -17.62 6.00 -3.65
N LYS A 77 -17.98 6.57 -4.82
CA LYS A 77 -17.02 7.20 -5.75
C LYS A 77 -15.79 6.32 -6.00
N THR A 78 -16.00 5.06 -6.32
CA THR A 78 -14.93 4.08 -6.54
C THR A 78 -13.92 4.58 -7.57
N VAL A 79 -12.67 4.72 -7.15
CA VAL A 79 -11.57 5.20 -7.99
C VAL A 79 -11.13 4.10 -8.95
N ALA A 80 -11.05 4.42 -10.24
CA ALA A 80 -10.57 3.55 -11.31
C ALA A 80 -9.14 3.87 -11.75
N TRP A 81 -8.71 5.12 -11.60
CA TRP A 81 -7.37 5.57 -11.93
C TRP A 81 -7.01 6.76 -11.03
N TYR A 82 -5.74 6.92 -10.71
CA TYR A 82 -5.21 8.10 -10.01
C TYR A 82 -3.82 8.46 -10.54
N ALA A 83 -3.52 9.76 -10.49
CA ALA A 83 -2.23 10.28 -10.91
C ALA A 83 -1.12 9.83 -9.96
N LYS A 84 0.03 9.48 -10.55
CA LYS A 84 1.24 9.12 -9.82
C LYS A 84 2.36 10.09 -10.15
N SER A 85 3.19 10.37 -9.15
CA SER A 85 4.41 11.16 -9.31
C SER A 85 5.49 10.37 -10.08
N SER A 86 6.60 11.01 -10.38
CA SER A 86 7.78 10.35 -10.95
C SER A 86 8.38 9.27 -10.02
N GLN A 87 8.05 9.31 -8.73
CA GLN A 87 8.44 8.31 -7.73
C GLN A 87 7.40 7.20 -7.55
N ASP A 88 6.44 7.09 -8.47
CA ASP A 88 5.33 6.13 -8.43
C ASP A 88 4.42 6.25 -7.19
N THR A 89 4.39 7.41 -6.54
CA THR A 89 3.50 7.70 -5.40
C THR A 89 2.23 8.41 -5.85
N PRO A 90 1.07 8.19 -5.18
CA PRO A 90 -0.17 8.89 -5.53
C PRO A 90 -0.02 10.41 -5.36
N VAL A 91 -0.50 11.17 -6.35
CA VAL A 91 -0.47 12.63 -6.32
C VAL A 91 -1.60 13.14 -5.46
N GLN A 92 -1.26 13.67 -4.29
CA GLN A 92 -2.16 14.28 -3.33
C GLN A 92 -1.82 15.76 -3.16
N VAL A 93 -2.84 16.61 -3.15
CA VAL A 93 -2.66 18.06 -3.12
C VAL A 93 -3.63 18.74 -2.15
N PRO A 94 -3.28 19.91 -1.60
CA PRO A 94 -4.16 20.70 -0.76
C PRO A 94 -5.27 21.40 -1.57
N SER A 95 -6.26 21.97 -0.86
CA SER A 95 -7.47 22.58 -1.44
C SER A 95 -7.25 23.75 -2.40
N SER A 96 -6.13 24.45 -2.26
CA SER A 96 -5.80 25.63 -3.10
C SER A 96 -5.02 25.27 -4.37
N SER A 97 -4.84 23.99 -4.68
CA SER A 97 -4.15 23.56 -5.91
C SER A 97 -5.02 23.74 -7.15
N VAL A 98 -4.39 23.86 -8.31
CA VAL A 98 -5.07 24.10 -9.59
C VAL A 98 -4.56 23.12 -10.64
N LEU A 99 -5.48 22.35 -11.23
CA LEU A 99 -5.24 21.59 -12.46
C LEU A 99 -5.67 22.44 -13.65
N ARG A 100 -4.80 22.66 -14.61
CA ARG A 100 -5.11 23.49 -15.79
C ARG A 100 -4.68 22.83 -17.09
N LEU A 101 -5.55 22.85 -18.09
CA LEU A 101 -5.18 22.60 -19.48
C LEU A 101 -4.72 23.94 -20.08
N THR A 102 -3.40 24.12 -20.22
CA THR A 102 -2.80 25.40 -20.63
C THR A 102 -3.08 25.75 -22.09
N ALA A 103 -2.84 26.97 -22.50
CA ALA A 103 -2.94 27.42 -23.90
C ALA A 103 -1.96 26.67 -24.83
N ALA A 104 -0.84 26.16 -24.30
CA ALA A 104 0.11 25.31 -25.01
C ALA A 104 -0.32 23.84 -25.12
N GLY A 105 -1.52 23.49 -24.63
CA GLY A 105 -2.04 22.13 -24.65
C GLY A 105 -1.35 21.19 -23.67
N LEU A 106 -0.78 21.70 -22.58
CA LEU A 106 -0.20 20.92 -21.48
C LEU A 106 -1.20 20.84 -20.33
N LEU A 107 -1.45 19.64 -19.81
CA LEU A 107 -2.18 19.44 -18.56
C LEU A 107 -1.18 19.54 -17.40
N SER A 108 -1.34 20.54 -16.54
CA SER A 108 -0.41 20.83 -15.43
C SER A 108 -1.19 20.97 -14.12
N LEU A 109 -0.76 20.29 -13.09
CA LEU A 109 -1.26 20.43 -11.72
C LEU A 109 -0.23 21.19 -10.90
N ARG A 110 -0.65 22.32 -10.33
CA ARG A 110 0.20 23.18 -9.51
C ARG A 110 -0.32 23.25 -8.07
N ASN A 111 0.62 23.29 -7.14
CA ASN A 111 0.34 23.52 -5.73
C ASN A 111 0.09 25.02 -5.44
N PRO A 112 -0.27 25.41 -4.20
CA PRO A 112 -0.46 26.82 -3.85
C PRO A 112 0.79 27.71 -3.99
N SER A 113 1.98 27.11 -3.99
CA SER A 113 3.26 27.80 -4.22
C SER A 113 3.60 27.97 -5.70
N ASP A 114 2.68 27.59 -6.60
CA ASP A 114 2.84 27.56 -8.05
C ASP A 114 3.91 26.57 -8.57
N ASP A 115 4.33 25.59 -7.75
CA ASP A 115 5.18 24.50 -8.21
C ASP A 115 4.36 23.47 -8.99
N GLU A 116 4.89 22.98 -10.12
CA GLU A 116 4.27 21.86 -10.84
C GLU A 116 4.51 20.56 -10.08
N VAL A 117 3.43 19.99 -9.53
CA VAL A 117 3.47 18.73 -8.76
C VAL A 117 3.14 17.52 -9.62
N TRP A 118 2.50 17.74 -10.78
CA TRP A 118 2.21 16.65 -11.72
C TRP A 118 1.87 17.19 -13.11
N SER A 119 2.32 16.46 -14.11
CA SER A 119 1.94 16.60 -15.51
C SER A 119 2.17 15.26 -16.23
N PRO A 120 1.34 14.88 -17.23
CA PRO A 120 1.60 13.70 -18.04
C PRO A 120 2.77 13.89 -19.04
N GLY A 121 3.37 15.10 -19.12
CA GLY A 121 4.50 15.38 -20.00
C GLY A 121 4.16 15.36 -21.50
N ALA A 122 2.89 15.54 -21.88
CA ALA A 122 2.41 15.48 -23.26
C ALA A 122 1.84 16.83 -23.72
N PRO A 123 2.67 17.78 -24.18
CA PRO A 123 2.21 19.08 -24.67
C PRO A 123 1.58 19.00 -26.07
N GLY A 124 0.88 20.07 -26.48
CA GLY A 124 0.31 20.21 -27.82
C GLY A 124 -1.04 19.52 -27.99
N ALA A 125 -1.78 19.27 -26.91
CA ALA A 125 -3.17 18.91 -27.01
C ALA A 125 -4.00 20.08 -27.52
N ALA A 126 -4.96 19.81 -28.40
CA ALA A 126 -5.96 20.77 -28.86
C ALA A 126 -7.14 20.86 -27.89
N TYR A 127 -7.43 19.77 -27.21
CA TYR A 127 -8.47 19.65 -26.20
C TYR A 127 -8.24 18.40 -25.34
N ALA A 128 -8.95 18.30 -24.22
CA ALA A 128 -9.06 17.06 -23.46
C ALA A 128 -10.51 16.55 -23.45
N ARG A 129 -10.70 15.27 -23.11
CA ARG A 129 -12.03 14.68 -22.92
C ARG A 129 -11.98 13.44 -22.01
N LEU A 130 -13.04 13.25 -21.25
CA LEU A 130 -13.30 12.02 -20.51
C LEU A 130 -14.35 11.20 -21.26
N LEU A 131 -14.04 9.96 -21.59
CA LEU A 131 -14.95 9.05 -22.30
C LEU A 131 -15.87 8.31 -21.32
N ASP A 132 -17.00 7.78 -21.82
CA ASP A 132 -17.90 6.90 -21.05
C ASP A 132 -17.30 5.52 -20.71
N THR A 133 -16.11 5.24 -21.25
CA THR A 133 -15.28 4.09 -20.88
C THR A 133 -14.44 4.35 -19.61
N GLY A 134 -14.40 5.60 -19.10
CA GLY A 134 -13.52 6.03 -18.02
C GLY A 134 -12.12 6.45 -18.46
N ASN A 135 -11.84 6.44 -19.77
CA ASN A 135 -10.55 6.89 -20.31
C ASN A 135 -10.50 8.41 -20.45
N PHE A 136 -9.59 9.06 -19.75
CA PHE A 136 -9.31 10.49 -19.94
C PHE A 136 -8.18 10.66 -20.96
N ARG A 137 -8.39 11.50 -21.98
CA ARG A 137 -7.48 11.70 -23.12
C ARG A 137 -7.10 13.16 -23.30
N LEU A 138 -5.83 13.39 -23.60
CA LEU A 138 -5.35 14.62 -24.23
C LEU A 138 -5.27 14.37 -25.73
N VAL A 139 -5.95 15.16 -26.54
CA VAL A 139 -6.13 14.92 -27.97
C VAL A 139 -5.47 16.03 -28.77
N GLY A 140 -4.66 15.68 -29.76
CA GLY A 140 -4.01 16.61 -30.66
C GLY A 140 -4.97 17.19 -31.72
N ALA A 141 -4.52 18.20 -32.48
CA ALA A 141 -5.27 18.80 -33.58
C ALA A 141 -5.58 17.78 -34.72
N ASP A 142 -4.79 16.72 -34.82
CA ASP A 142 -4.98 15.58 -35.74
C ASP A 142 -6.04 14.57 -35.27
N GLY A 143 -6.68 14.82 -34.12
CA GLY A 143 -7.68 13.95 -33.51
C GLY A 143 -7.09 12.71 -32.82
N LYS A 144 -5.77 12.53 -32.81
CA LYS A 144 -5.11 11.40 -32.16
C LYS A 144 -4.81 11.72 -30.69
N PRO A 145 -4.88 10.70 -29.79
CA PRO A 145 -4.47 10.89 -28.41
C PRO A 145 -2.96 11.15 -28.33
N LYS A 146 -2.58 12.18 -27.56
CA LYS A 146 -1.20 12.49 -27.17
C LYS A 146 -0.83 11.77 -25.88
N TRP A 147 -1.83 11.55 -25.04
CA TRP A 147 -1.73 10.84 -23.77
C TRP A 147 -3.12 10.38 -23.31
N GLU A 148 -3.18 9.26 -22.65
CA GLU A 148 -4.42 8.76 -22.07
C GLU A 148 -4.20 7.94 -20.80
N THR A 149 -5.19 7.95 -19.88
CA THR A 149 -5.11 7.24 -18.60
C THR A 149 -5.03 5.72 -18.80
N PHE A 150 -5.56 5.18 -19.90
CA PHE A 150 -5.52 3.76 -20.19
C PHE A 150 -4.11 3.23 -20.50
N ASP A 151 -3.17 4.08 -20.94
CA ASP A 151 -1.78 3.72 -21.19
C ASP A 151 -0.94 3.61 -19.92
N VAL A 152 -1.40 4.22 -18.82
CA VAL A 152 -0.70 4.30 -17.52
C VAL A 152 -1.64 3.89 -16.37
N PRO A 153 -2.06 2.61 -16.31
CA PRO A 153 -2.99 2.14 -15.29
C PRO A 153 -2.43 2.31 -13.88
N ALA A 154 -3.32 2.43 -12.89
CA ALA A 154 -2.95 2.44 -11.48
C ALA A 154 -2.99 1.00 -10.89
N ASP A 155 -4.11 0.61 -10.31
CA ASP A 155 -4.38 -0.73 -9.79
C ASP A 155 -5.55 -1.41 -10.52
N THR A 156 -6.22 -0.67 -11.40
CA THR A 156 -7.48 -1.07 -12.03
C THR A 156 -7.41 -0.89 -13.54
N ILE A 157 -8.02 -1.82 -14.27
CA ILE A 157 -8.31 -1.72 -15.69
C ILE A 157 -9.82 -1.70 -15.93
N LEU A 158 -10.22 -1.08 -17.03
CA LEU A 158 -11.62 -0.87 -17.42
C LEU A 158 -11.93 -1.53 -18.77
N PRO A 159 -13.20 -1.82 -19.09
CA PRO A 159 -13.59 -2.31 -20.41
C PRO A 159 -13.09 -1.40 -21.53
N THR A 160 -12.71 -1.99 -22.67
CA THR A 160 -12.04 -1.38 -23.82
C THR A 160 -10.55 -1.06 -23.65
N GLN A 161 -9.99 -1.26 -22.47
CA GLN A 161 -8.56 -1.05 -22.22
C GLN A 161 -7.73 -2.22 -22.77
N VAL A 162 -6.61 -1.84 -23.40
CA VAL A 162 -5.63 -2.79 -23.94
C VAL A 162 -4.25 -2.38 -23.44
N LEU A 163 -3.50 -3.30 -22.86
CA LEU A 163 -2.12 -3.10 -22.43
C LEU A 163 -1.21 -3.98 -23.29
N PRO A 164 -0.56 -3.41 -24.32
CA PRO A 164 0.30 -4.16 -25.22
C PRO A 164 1.64 -4.51 -24.56
N VAL A 165 2.22 -5.63 -24.96
CA VAL A 165 3.63 -5.92 -24.74
C VAL A 165 4.47 -4.90 -25.49
N GLY A 166 5.46 -4.31 -24.85
CA GLY A 166 6.32 -3.28 -25.44
C GLY A 166 7.69 -3.25 -24.76
N GLN A 167 8.54 -2.31 -25.17
CA GLN A 167 9.88 -2.15 -24.57
C GLN A 167 9.82 -1.80 -23.07
N GLN A 168 8.78 -1.05 -22.67
CA GLN A 168 8.51 -0.76 -21.28
C GLN A 168 7.35 -1.61 -20.78
N GLU A 169 7.52 -2.24 -19.63
CA GLU A 169 6.47 -2.99 -18.99
C GLU A 169 5.26 -2.11 -18.66
N LYS A 170 4.06 -2.67 -18.84
CA LYS A 170 2.84 -2.09 -18.31
C LYS A 170 2.51 -2.78 -16.99
N VAL A 171 2.32 -2.00 -15.95
CA VAL A 171 2.15 -2.52 -14.60
C VAL A 171 0.90 -2.00 -13.93
N LEU A 172 0.21 -2.88 -13.19
CA LEU A 172 -0.76 -2.51 -12.18
C LEU A 172 -0.11 -2.73 -10.81
N ARG A 173 -0.14 -1.72 -9.96
CA ARG A 173 0.34 -1.81 -8.58
C ARG A 173 -0.84 -1.78 -7.63
N SER A 174 -0.96 -2.79 -6.75
CA SER A 174 -2.02 -2.78 -5.73
C SER A 174 -1.89 -1.56 -4.82
N ARG A 175 -3.01 -1.13 -4.23
CA ARG A 175 -3.00 -0.18 -3.12
C ARG A 175 -2.42 -0.84 -1.86
N LEU A 176 -1.98 -0.02 -0.93
CA LEU A 176 -1.48 -0.52 0.35
C LEU A 176 -2.60 -1.16 1.19
N ILE A 177 -3.72 -0.45 1.31
CA ILE A 177 -5.00 -0.93 1.85
C ILE A 177 -6.15 -0.26 1.06
N PRO A 178 -7.41 -0.71 1.19
CA PRO A 178 -8.52 -0.20 0.37
C PRO A 178 -8.70 1.33 0.37
N LYS A 179 -8.36 1.99 1.49
CA LYS A 179 -8.49 3.44 1.68
C LYS A 179 -7.18 4.23 1.54
N ASP A 180 -6.05 3.54 1.42
CA ASP A 180 -4.73 4.14 1.26
C ASP A 180 -4.18 3.82 -0.14
N TYR A 181 -4.08 4.84 -0.99
CA TYR A 181 -3.64 4.73 -2.38
C TYR A 181 -2.12 4.61 -2.53
N ALA A 182 -1.37 4.64 -1.43
CA ALA A 182 0.07 4.34 -1.45
C ALA A 182 0.32 2.96 -2.09
N ASN A 183 1.51 2.78 -2.64
CA ASN A 183 1.90 1.54 -3.29
C ASN A 183 1.82 0.36 -2.32
N GLY A 184 1.09 -0.66 -2.72
CA GLY A 184 0.95 -1.90 -2.00
C GLY A 184 2.03 -2.92 -2.36
N ARG A 185 1.88 -4.13 -1.84
CA ARG A 185 2.88 -5.19 -1.87
C ARG A 185 2.82 -6.09 -3.12
N PHE A 186 1.90 -5.85 -4.06
CA PHE A 186 1.69 -6.73 -5.21
C PHE A 186 1.71 -5.96 -6.51
N LEU A 187 2.23 -6.62 -7.55
CA LEU A 187 2.39 -6.08 -8.89
C LEU A 187 1.89 -7.09 -9.92
N LEU A 188 1.07 -6.65 -10.88
CA LEU A 188 0.79 -7.34 -12.13
C LEU A 188 1.59 -6.66 -13.23
N ALA A 189 2.41 -7.41 -13.96
CA ALA A 189 3.26 -6.90 -15.02
C ALA A 189 2.93 -7.55 -16.37
N VAL A 190 2.66 -6.74 -17.39
CA VAL A 190 2.74 -7.13 -18.81
C VAL A 190 4.18 -6.89 -19.22
N GLN A 191 4.99 -7.95 -19.19
CA GLN A 191 6.43 -7.87 -19.35
C GLN A 191 6.85 -7.73 -20.82
N SER A 192 8.02 -7.14 -21.05
CA SER A 192 8.58 -6.96 -22.38
C SER A 192 8.96 -8.28 -23.08
N ASP A 193 9.15 -9.35 -22.30
CA ASP A 193 9.40 -10.71 -22.81
C ASP A 193 8.13 -11.44 -23.30
N GLY A 194 6.95 -10.78 -23.21
CA GLY A 194 5.68 -11.36 -23.61
C GLY A 194 5.00 -12.22 -22.55
N ASN A 195 5.37 -12.10 -21.27
CA ASN A 195 4.72 -12.78 -20.17
C ASN A 195 3.81 -11.84 -19.36
N LEU A 196 2.69 -12.36 -18.86
CA LEU A 196 1.87 -11.68 -17.86
C LEU A 196 2.12 -12.35 -16.51
N VAL A 197 2.60 -11.58 -15.53
CA VAL A 197 3.13 -12.14 -14.29
C VAL A 197 2.67 -11.35 -13.06
N PHE A 198 2.40 -12.06 -11.96
CA PHE A 198 2.08 -11.46 -10.67
C PHE A 198 3.21 -11.68 -9.68
N TYR A 199 3.64 -10.60 -9.02
CA TYR A 199 4.77 -10.58 -8.08
C TYR A 199 4.38 -10.00 -6.73
N PRO A 200 4.87 -10.56 -5.62
CA PRO A 200 5.03 -9.80 -4.38
C PRO A 200 6.24 -8.87 -4.52
N ILE A 201 6.20 -7.75 -3.82
CA ILE A 201 7.24 -6.72 -3.88
C ILE A 201 7.83 -6.49 -2.50
N ALA A 202 9.15 -6.46 -2.42
CA ALA A 202 9.88 -6.15 -1.21
C ALA A 202 9.85 -4.63 -0.92
N GLU A 203 9.48 -4.25 0.29
CA GLU A 203 9.59 -2.87 0.75
C GLU A 203 10.79 -2.72 1.70
N PRO A 204 11.50 -1.61 1.65
CA PRO A 204 11.37 -0.45 0.76
C PRO A 204 12.09 -0.58 -0.59
N THR A 205 12.76 -1.69 -0.87
CA THR A 205 13.67 -1.85 -2.02
C THR A 205 12.96 -1.95 -3.36
N THR A 206 11.64 -2.15 -3.39
CA THR A 206 10.82 -2.39 -4.59
C THR A 206 11.25 -3.58 -5.45
N LYS A 207 12.15 -4.44 -4.94
CA LYS A 207 12.55 -5.68 -5.63
C LYS A 207 11.36 -6.64 -5.73
N ARG A 208 11.27 -7.34 -6.84
CA ARG A 208 10.29 -8.42 -7.03
C ARG A 208 10.79 -9.68 -6.33
N TYR A 209 9.89 -10.30 -5.59
CA TYR A 209 10.08 -11.68 -5.11
C TYR A 209 9.70 -12.68 -6.21
N ASP A 210 9.69 -13.97 -5.90
CA ASP A 210 9.27 -15.00 -6.84
C ASP A 210 7.82 -14.79 -7.28
N ALA A 211 7.56 -14.98 -8.56
CA ALA A 211 6.22 -14.88 -9.13
C ALA A 211 5.28 -15.93 -8.52
N TYR A 212 4.11 -15.51 -8.08
CA TYR A 212 3.09 -16.45 -7.57
C TYR A 212 2.08 -16.86 -8.64
N TRP A 213 2.07 -16.20 -9.79
CA TRP A 213 1.29 -16.58 -10.96
C TRP A 213 1.92 -16.03 -12.25
N ALA A 214 1.82 -16.78 -13.34
CA ALA A 214 2.26 -16.37 -14.67
C ALA A 214 1.39 -16.97 -15.77
N SER A 215 1.25 -16.26 -16.89
CA SER A 215 0.56 -16.76 -18.09
C SER A 215 1.36 -17.81 -18.88
N ASN A 216 2.67 -17.92 -18.61
CA ASN A 216 3.61 -18.81 -19.31
C ASN A 216 3.66 -18.58 -20.82
N THR A 217 3.65 -17.32 -21.24
CA THR A 217 3.61 -16.89 -22.66
C THR A 217 4.90 -16.19 -23.10
N VAL A 218 6.02 -16.43 -22.41
CA VAL A 218 7.34 -15.86 -22.76
C VAL A 218 7.65 -16.04 -24.25
N GLY A 219 8.04 -14.97 -24.92
CA GLY A 219 8.37 -14.92 -26.35
C GLY A 219 7.17 -14.88 -27.29
N ASN A 220 5.95 -15.14 -26.80
CA ASN A 220 4.75 -15.22 -27.63
C ASN A 220 3.60 -14.29 -27.21
N GLY A 221 3.64 -13.70 -26.03
CA GLY A 221 2.60 -12.80 -25.55
C GLY A 221 2.53 -11.52 -26.36
N SER A 222 1.32 -10.96 -26.51
CA SER A 222 1.06 -9.76 -27.31
C SER A 222 0.44 -8.63 -26.47
N GLN A 223 -0.67 -8.89 -25.80
CA GLN A 223 -1.38 -7.84 -25.05
C GLN A 223 -2.37 -8.39 -24.03
N LEU A 224 -2.57 -7.66 -22.94
CA LEU A 224 -3.69 -7.85 -22.01
C LEU A 224 -4.89 -7.04 -22.51
N VAL A 225 -6.03 -7.69 -22.68
CA VAL A 225 -7.26 -7.10 -23.23
C VAL A 225 -8.39 -7.21 -22.22
N PHE A 226 -9.05 -6.10 -21.92
CA PHE A 226 -10.35 -6.07 -21.30
C PHE A 226 -11.36 -5.59 -22.34
N ASN A 227 -12.11 -6.49 -22.92
CA ASN A 227 -12.98 -6.16 -24.05
C ASN A 227 -14.35 -5.60 -23.60
N GLU A 228 -15.13 -5.13 -24.58
CA GLU A 228 -16.47 -4.54 -24.37
C GLU A 228 -17.50 -5.55 -23.82
N THR A 229 -17.29 -6.84 -24.04
CA THR A 229 -18.19 -7.89 -23.53
C THR A 229 -17.85 -8.34 -22.11
N GLY A 230 -16.91 -7.65 -21.45
CA GLY A 230 -16.53 -7.92 -20.07
C GLY A 230 -15.55 -9.08 -19.90
N ARG A 231 -14.89 -9.57 -20.96
CA ARG A 231 -13.84 -10.59 -20.86
C ARG A 231 -12.47 -9.96 -20.65
N ILE A 232 -11.69 -10.53 -19.73
CA ILE A 232 -10.28 -10.16 -19.51
C ILE A 232 -9.42 -11.36 -19.91
N TYR A 233 -8.55 -11.17 -20.89
CA TYR A 233 -7.69 -12.23 -21.42
C TYR A 233 -6.35 -11.66 -21.93
N PHE A 234 -5.33 -12.50 -21.94
CA PHE A 234 -4.04 -12.19 -22.51
C PHE A 234 -3.90 -12.89 -23.86
N THR A 235 -3.56 -12.14 -24.92
CA THR A 235 -3.40 -12.71 -26.27
C THR A 235 -1.94 -13.04 -26.55
N THR A 236 -1.74 -14.03 -27.40
CA THR A 236 -0.43 -14.35 -27.96
C THR A 236 -0.34 -13.89 -29.42
N THR A 237 0.86 -13.84 -29.97
CA THR A 237 1.13 -13.40 -31.35
C THR A 237 0.47 -14.28 -32.40
N ASN A 238 0.21 -15.56 -32.09
CA ASN A 238 -0.54 -16.50 -32.94
C ASN A 238 -2.06 -16.45 -32.75
N GLY A 239 -2.57 -15.50 -31.93
CA GLY A 239 -3.99 -15.30 -31.67
C GLY A 239 -4.61 -16.19 -30.58
N THR A 240 -3.83 -17.06 -29.93
CA THR A 240 -4.31 -17.83 -28.76
C THR A 240 -4.64 -16.88 -27.61
N GLN A 241 -5.68 -17.20 -26.84
CA GLN A 241 -6.12 -16.40 -25.69
C GLN A 241 -5.95 -17.20 -24.39
N VAL A 242 -5.23 -16.62 -23.44
CA VAL A 242 -5.16 -17.08 -22.06
C VAL A 242 -6.20 -16.29 -21.26
N ASN A 243 -7.27 -16.95 -20.81
CA ASN A 243 -8.28 -16.29 -20.00
C ASN A 243 -7.71 -15.91 -18.63
N ILE A 244 -7.82 -14.64 -18.27
CA ILE A 244 -7.42 -14.10 -16.95
C ILE A 244 -8.63 -14.18 -16.01
N THR A 245 -9.82 -13.88 -16.52
CA THR A 245 -11.06 -14.05 -15.77
C THR A 245 -12.06 -14.85 -16.58
N SER A 246 -12.94 -15.59 -15.89
CA SER A 246 -13.98 -16.40 -16.53
C SER A 246 -15.28 -15.64 -16.78
N ALA A 247 -15.43 -14.43 -16.24
CA ALA A 247 -16.61 -13.62 -16.44
C ALA A 247 -16.64 -13.09 -17.88
N GLY A 248 -17.71 -13.37 -18.61
CA GLY A 248 -17.93 -12.91 -19.97
C GLY A 248 -19.41 -12.73 -20.26
N GLY A 249 -19.74 -12.06 -21.38
CA GLY A 249 -21.12 -11.82 -21.77
C GLY A 249 -21.86 -10.76 -20.93
N VAL A 250 -21.11 -9.90 -20.26
CA VAL A 250 -21.65 -8.84 -19.39
C VAL A 250 -21.86 -7.57 -20.21
N SER A 251 -23.10 -7.11 -20.29
CA SER A 251 -23.43 -5.84 -20.97
C SER A 251 -22.93 -4.62 -20.18
N MET A 252 -22.13 -3.75 -20.81
CA MET A 252 -21.74 -2.45 -20.26
C MET A 252 -22.94 -1.50 -20.02
N GLY A 253 -24.07 -1.75 -20.67
CA GLY A 253 -25.34 -1.04 -20.41
C GLY A 253 -25.98 -1.44 -19.07
N ASP A 254 -25.80 -2.70 -18.67
CA ASP A 254 -26.41 -3.23 -17.45
C ASP A 254 -25.52 -3.12 -16.21
N PHE A 255 -24.18 -3.14 -16.38
CA PHE A 255 -23.23 -3.13 -15.28
C PHE A 255 -22.08 -2.15 -15.51
N PHE A 256 -21.59 -1.54 -14.43
CA PHE A 256 -20.22 -1.08 -14.37
C PHE A 256 -19.32 -2.30 -14.14
N ASN A 257 -18.17 -2.32 -14.81
CA ASN A 257 -17.23 -3.44 -14.76
C ASN A 257 -15.81 -2.91 -14.55
N ARG A 258 -15.01 -3.60 -13.74
CA ARG A 258 -13.61 -3.28 -13.51
C ARG A 258 -12.81 -4.53 -13.17
N GLY A 259 -11.53 -4.57 -13.56
CA GLY A 259 -10.55 -5.54 -13.11
C GLY A 259 -9.54 -4.85 -12.20
N THR A 260 -9.38 -5.28 -10.95
CA THR A 260 -8.55 -4.60 -9.95
C THR A 260 -7.58 -5.57 -9.30
N LEU A 261 -6.32 -5.19 -9.19
CA LEU A 261 -5.35 -5.86 -8.33
C LEU A 261 -5.53 -5.34 -6.90
N ASP A 262 -6.19 -6.14 -6.09
CA ASP A 262 -6.52 -5.77 -4.71
C ASP A 262 -5.31 -5.78 -3.78
N PRO A 263 -5.39 -5.12 -2.60
CA PRO A 263 -4.30 -5.05 -1.61
C PRO A 263 -3.79 -6.40 -1.12
N ASP A 264 -4.60 -7.45 -1.21
CA ASP A 264 -4.23 -8.82 -0.82
C ASP A 264 -3.51 -9.61 -1.94
N GLY A 265 -3.30 -9.00 -3.13
CA GLY A 265 -2.58 -9.62 -4.24
C GLY A 265 -3.45 -10.45 -5.18
N VAL A 266 -4.76 -10.47 -4.99
CA VAL A 266 -5.70 -11.15 -5.90
C VAL A 266 -6.21 -10.15 -6.92
N PHE A 267 -6.11 -10.48 -8.21
CA PHE A 267 -6.74 -9.70 -9.26
C PHE A 267 -8.17 -10.15 -9.42
N ARG A 268 -9.14 -9.25 -9.15
CA ARG A 268 -10.57 -9.55 -9.18
C ARG A 268 -11.28 -8.75 -10.24
N GLN A 269 -12.21 -9.40 -10.95
CA GLN A 269 -13.18 -8.73 -11.80
C GLN A 269 -14.46 -8.48 -11.01
N TYR A 270 -14.91 -7.22 -11.01
CA TYR A 270 -16.05 -6.76 -10.25
C TYR A 270 -17.15 -6.22 -11.16
N LEU A 271 -18.40 -6.50 -10.79
CA LEU A 271 -19.60 -5.93 -11.38
C LEU A 271 -20.38 -5.10 -10.36
N TYR A 272 -20.96 -3.98 -10.84
CA TYR A 272 -21.90 -3.17 -10.08
C TYR A 272 -23.13 -2.90 -10.95
N PRO A 273 -24.37 -3.18 -10.49
CA PRO A 273 -25.58 -3.04 -11.31
C PRO A 273 -25.88 -1.59 -11.66
N LYS A 274 -26.02 -1.31 -12.97
CA LYS A 274 -26.25 0.03 -13.53
C LYS A 274 -27.70 0.21 -13.97
N SER A 275 -28.23 -0.72 -14.79
CA SER A 275 -29.60 -0.66 -15.29
C SER A 275 -30.65 -1.03 -14.24
N ARG A 276 -31.91 -0.61 -14.46
CA ARG A 276 -33.04 -1.04 -13.60
C ARG A 276 -33.19 -2.56 -13.56
N LYS A 277 -32.99 -3.24 -14.70
CA LYS A 277 -33.02 -4.69 -14.81
C LYS A 277 -31.95 -5.36 -13.95
N ALA A 278 -30.71 -4.88 -14.01
CA ALA A 278 -29.63 -5.41 -13.18
C ALA A 278 -29.89 -5.17 -11.69
N ARG A 279 -30.37 -3.98 -11.31
CA ARG A 279 -30.68 -3.62 -9.91
C ARG A 279 -31.83 -4.41 -9.29
N SER A 280 -32.73 -4.97 -10.09
CA SER A 280 -33.81 -5.83 -9.57
C SER A 280 -33.32 -7.21 -9.14
N VAL A 281 -32.13 -7.65 -9.60
CA VAL A 281 -31.56 -8.98 -9.36
C VAL A 281 -30.30 -8.93 -8.49
N TRP A 282 -29.51 -7.86 -8.64
CA TRP A 282 -28.20 -7.72 -7.99
C TRP A 282 -28.24 -6.65 -6.88
N SER A 283 -27.52 -6.91 -5.79
CA SER A 283 -27.32 -5.92 -4.74
C SER A 283 -26.55 -4.70 -5.26
N LEU A 284 -26.87 -3.49 -4.75
CA LEU A 284 -26.19 -2.24 -5.08
C LEU A 284 -24.81 -2.17 -4.40
N LYS A 285 -23.94 -3.08 -4.77
CA LYS A 285 -22.54 -3.15 -4.29
C LYS A 285 -21.65 -3.77 -5.37
N TRP A 286 -20.36 -3.52 -5.30
CA TRP A 286 -19.38 -4.24 -6.09
C TRP A 286 -19.37 -5.71 -5.68
N THR A 287 -19.55 -6.61 -6.66
CA THR A 287 -19.52 -8.05 -6.47
C THR A 287 -18.40 -8.63 -7.31
N ALA A 288 -17.46 -9.33 -6.70
CA ALA A 288 -16.43 -10.08 -7.42
C ALA A 288 -17.08 -11.29 -8.12
N VAL A 289 -16.85 -11.41 -9.42
CA VAL A 289 -17.44 -12.47 -10.24
C VAL A 289 -16.40 -13.46 -10.79
N SER A 290 -15.13 -13.07 -10.76
CA SER A 290 -14.01 -13.92 -11.14
C SER A 290 -12.72 -13.35 -10.56
N TRP A 291 -11.72 -14.21 -10.27
CA TRP A 291 -10.46 -13.78 -9.68
C TRP A 291 -9.31 -14.74 -10.00
N ILE A 292 -8.09 -14.22 -9.88
CA ILE A 292 -6.85 -14.96 -10.07
C ILE A 292 -5.76 -14.41 -9.12
N PRO A 293 -4.96 -15.26 -8.43
CA PRO A 293 -5.10 -16.72 -8.36
C PRO A 293 -6.37 -17.14 -7.60
N GLN A 294 -6.80 -18.39 -7.78
CA GLN A 294 -8.00 -18.91 -7.09
C GLN A 294 -7.83 -18.95 -5.57
N ASN A 295 -6.60 -19.13 -5.08
CA ASN A 295 -6.24 -19.07 -3.68
C ASN A 295 -4.81 -18.51 -3.55
N ILE A 296 -4.68 -17.26 -3.10
CA ILE A 296 -3.39 -16.58 -2.94
C ILE A 296 -2.53 -17.26 -1.85
N CYS A 297 -3.14 -17.78 -0.78
CA CYS A 297 -2.42 -18.44 0.29
C CYS A 297 -1.65 -19.67 -0.21
N GLN A 298 -2.24 -20.42 -1.15
CA GLN A 298 -1.59 -21.57 -1.79
C GLN A 298 -0.60 -21.13 -2.88
N ALA A 299 -0.96 -20.14 -3.68
CA ALA A 299 -0.12 -19.68 -4.79
C ALA A 299 1.25 -19.14 -4.34
N ILE A 300 1.31 -18.57 -3.13
CA ILE A 300 2.51 -17.96 -2.55
C ILE A 300 3.27 -18.87 -1.57
N MET A 301 2.68 -19.99 -1.16
CA MET A 301 3.12 -20.81 -0.02
C MET A 301 4.58 -21.29 -0.14
N GLU A 302 4.97 -21.81 -1.30
CA GLU A 302 6.31 -22.38 -1.54
C GLU A 302 7.25 -21.40 -2.27
N LYS A 303 6.86 -20.14 -2.38
CA LYS A 303 7.64 -19.12 -3.08
C LYS A 303 8.50 -18.32 -2.11
N ASN A 304 9.65 -17.87 -2.58
CA ASN A 304 10.38 -16.83 -1.87
C ASN A 304 9.62 -15.51 -2.02
N ALA A 305 8.66 -15.31 -1.12
CA ALA A 305 7.70 -14.21 -1.15
C ALA A 305 7.86 -13.25 0.04
N GLY A 306 9.05 -13.24 0.65
CA GLY A 306 9.34 -12.43 1.83
C GLY A 306 8.45 -12.83 3.01
N SER A 307 7.62 -11.91 3.47
CA SER A 307 6.68 -12.16 4.59
C SER A 307 5.41 -12.92 4.20
N GLY A 308 5.25 -13.31 2.94
CA GLY A 308 4.05 -14.00 2.46
C GLY A 308 2.84 -13.09 2.30
N ALA A 309 1.65 -13.68 2.13
CA ALA A 309 0.40 -12.92 1.92
C ALA A 309 0.00 -12.12 3.17
N CYS A 310 0.22 -12.67 4.36
CA CYS A 310 -0.26 -12.13 5.63
C CYS A 310 0.82 -11.54 6.56
N GLY A 311 2.08 -11.46 6.09
CA GLY A 311 3.17 -11.00 6.94
C GLY A 311 3.80 -12.11 7.77
N PHE A 312 4.87 -11.79 8.51
CA PHE A 312 5.58 -12.76 9.33
C PHE A 312 4.76 -13.23 10.54
N ASN A 313 4.99 -14.46 10.95
CA ASN A 313 4.40 -15.11 12.13
C ASN A 313 2.87 -15.21 12.12
N SER A 314 2.25 -14.93 10.99
CA SER A 314 0.81 -15.09 10.75
C SER A 314 0.56 -16.24 9.80
N TYR A 315 -0.69 -16.65 9.70
CA TYR A 315 -1.10 -17.61 8.69
C TYR A 315 -2.31 -17.10 7.90
N CYS A 316 -2.37 -17.56 6.66
CA CYS A 316 -3.30 -17.13 5.63
C CYS A 316 -4.37 -18.20 5.45
N SER A 317 -5.65 -17.81 5.47
CA SER A 317 -6.77 -18.60 4.97
C SER A 317 -7.52 -17.85 3.89
N PHE A 318 -8.14 -18.57 2.97
CA PHE A 318 -8.89 -17.98 1.87
C PHE A 318 -10.34 -18.44 1.94
N ASP A 319 -11.26 -17.47 2.10
CA ASP A 319 -12.70 -17.73 2.04
C ASP A 319 -13.16 -17.67 0.58
N GLY A 320 -13.31 -18.85 -0.03
CA GLY A 320 -13.80 -18.98 -1.41
C GLY A 320 -15.32 -18.88 -1.57
N THR A 321 -16.08 -18.81 -0.46
CA THR A 321 -17.54 -18.98 -0.52
C THR A 321 -18.33 -17.68 -0.50
N GLN A 322 -18.08 -16.75 0.43
CA GLN A 322 -18.92 -15.57 0.61
C GLN A 322 -18.26 -14.25 0.18
N ASN A 323 -17.01 -14.01 0.53
CA ASN A 323 -16.34 -12.75 0.28
C ASN A 323 -15.11 -12.87 -0.62
N GLN A 324 -14.65 -14.09 -0.92
CA GLN A 324 -13.46 -14.37 -1.76
C GLN A 324 -12.26 -13.54 -1.30
N THR A 325 -12.11 -13.43 0.02
CA THR A 325 -11.12 -12.59 0.66
C THR A 325 -10.04 -13.40 1.33
N THR A 326 -8.85 -12.84 1.34
CA THR A 326 -7.72 -13.34 2.12
C THR A 326 -7.91 -12.95 3.58
N ILE A 327 -7.89 -13.94 4.47
CA ILE A 327 -8.03 -13.75 5.92
C ILE A 327 -6.68 -14.03 6.56
N CYS A 328 -6.13 -13.02 7.25
CA CYS A 328 -4.91 -13.14 8.02
C CYS A 328 -5.25 -13.38 9.50
N GLN A 329 -4.55 -14.33 10.12
CA GLN A 329 -4.76 -14.72 11.51
C GLN A 329 -3.42 -14.86 12.25
N CYS A 330 -3.44 -14.57 13.54
CA CYS A 330 -2.31 -14.83 14.43
C CYS A 330 -2.49 -16.16 15.18
N PRO A 331 -1.41 -16.87 15.48
CA PRO A 331 -1.44 -17.98 16.44
C PRO A 331 -1.90 -17.52 17.84
N GLU A 332 -2.24 -18.47 18.68
CA GLU A 332 -2.50 -18.20 20.10
C GLU A 332 -1.27 -17.56 20.75
N HIS A 333 -1.47 -16.61 21.67
CA HIS A 333 -0.40 -15.80 22.28
C HIS A 333 0.42 -14.95 21.27
N TYR A 334 -0.16 -14.65 20.10
CA TYR A 334 0.38 -13.68 19.16
C TYR A 334 -0.68 -12.62 18.85
N GLU A 335 -0.25 -11.39 18.67
CA GLU A 335 -1.12 -10.27 18.27
C GLU A 335 -0.64 -9.64 16.97
N PHE A 336 -1.54 -9.01 16.21
CA PHE A 336 -1.15 -8.25 15.04
C PHE A 336 -0.28 -7.06 15.43
N PHE A 337 0.81 -6.81 14.69
CA PHE A 337 1.57 -5.57 14.81
C PHE A 337 0.69 -4.33 14.62
N ASP A 338 -0.29 -4.45 13.74
CA ASP A 338 -1.19 -3.37 13.38
C ASP A 338 -2.56 -3.98 13.02
N LYS A 339 -3.58 -3.73 13.82
CA LYS A 339 -4.92 -4.32 13.64
C LYS A 339 -5.61 -3.87 12.36
N GLU A 340 -5.27 -2.69 11.83
CA GLU A 340 -5.81 -2.18 10.56
C GLU A 340 -5.00 -2.71 9.37
N ARG A 341 -3.72 -2.96 9.57
CA ARG A 341 -2.77 -3.43 8.55
C ARG A 341 -2.29 -4.85 8.86
N LYS A 342 -3.22 -5.79 8.91
CA LYS A 342 -2.98 -7.20 9.28
C LYS A 342 -1.88 -7.88 8.46
N TYR A 343 -1.62 -7.39 7.24
CA TYR A 343 -0.53 -7.87 6.39
C TYR A 343 0.88 -7.62 6.97
N LYS A 344 1.01 -6.82 8.02
CA LYS A 344 2.29 -6.63 8.73
C LYS A 344 2.67 -7.83 9.59
N GLY A 345 1.75 -8.79 9.75
CA GLY A 345 1.99 -10.01 10.49
C GLY A 345 1.75 -9.89 11.99
N CYS A 346 2.27 -10.86 12.72
CA CYS A 346 2.03 -11.03 14.15
C CYS A 346 3.34 -11.00 14.94
N ARG A 347 3.24 -10.65 16.21
CA ARG A 347 4.32 -10.74 17.20
C ARG A 347 3.84 -11.51 18.41
N PRO A 348 4.72 -12.20 19.15
CA PRO A 348 4.36 -12.76 20.45
C PRO A 348 3.84 -11.65 21.39
N ASP A 349 2.84 -11.96 22.20
CA ASP A 349 2.37 -11.10 23.29
C ASP A 349 3.11 -11.36 24.62
N PHE A 350 4.16 -12.19 24.55
CA PHE A 350 5.00 -12.61 25.68
C PHE A 350 6.49 -12.41 25.38
N GLU A 351 7.31 -12.39 26.42
CA GLU A 351 8.77 -12.35 26.29
C GLU A 351 9.32 -13.67 25.71
N PRO A 352 10.11 -13.63 24.63
CA PRO A 352 10.77 -14.82 24.09
C PRO A 352 11.66 -15.51 25.12
N GLN A 353 11.85 -16.81 24.95
CA GLN A 353 12.72 -17.61 25.81
C GLN A 353 14.16 -17.08 25.81
N SER A 354 14.69 -16.82 26.99
CA SER A 354 16.10 -16.47 27.14
C SER A 354 16.99 -17.71 26.97
N CYS A 355 18.07 -17.60 26.20
CA CYS A 355 19.05 -18.67 26.02
C CYS A 355 19.94 -18.92 27.26
N TYR A 356 19.73 -18.17 28.34
CA TYR A 356 20.38 -18.42 29.63
C TYR A 356 19.56 -19.31 30.57
N LEU A 357 18.34 -19.72 30.18
CA LEU A 357 17.54 -20.68 30.93
C LEU A 357 18.11 -22.07 30.76
N ASP A 358 18.23 -22.83 31.86
CA ASP A 358 18.48 -24.26 31.77
C ASP A 358 17.23 -25.04 31.28
N GLU A 359 17.39 -26.30 30.89
CA GLU A 359 16.33 -27.12 30.32
C GLU A 359 15.13 -27.27 31.24
N ALA A 360 15.37 -27.44 32.57
CA ALA A 360 14.31 -27.60 33.56
C ALA A 360 13.48 -26.32 33.71
N ALA A 361 14.13 -25.16 33.76
CA ALA A 361 13.47 -23.88 33.82
C ALA A 361 12.73 -23.54 32.50
N ALA A 362 13.26 -23.97 31.35
CA ALA A 362 12.57 -23.84 30.07
C ALA A 362 11.28 -24.66 30.03
N MET A 363 11.33 -25.92 30.45
CA MET A 363 10.16 -26.81 30.53
C MET A 363 9.12 -26.39 31.57
N ASP A 364 9.53 -25.69 32.63
CA ASP A 364 8.61 -25.12 33.61
C ASP A 364 7.86 -23.89 33.07
N LYS A 365 8.55 -23.04 32.30
CA LYS A 365 8.02 -21.76 31.81
C LYS A 365 7.25 -21.84 30.48
N PHE A 366 7.62 -22.79 29.62
CA PHE A 366 7.08 -22.87 28.26
C PHE A 366 6.47 -24.24 27.97
N GLU A 367 5.51 -24.26 27.06
CA GLU A 367 4.90 -25.45 26.51
C GLU A 367 4.65 -25.33 25.01
N MET A 368 4.37 -26.46 24.36
CA MET A 368 4.06 -26.52 22.92
C MET A 368 2.56 -26.74 22.73
N THR A 369 1.86 -25.72 22.22
CA THR A 369 0.42 -25.81 21.93
C THR A 369 0.20 -26.22 20.47
N PRO A 370 -0.63 -27.23 20.17
CA PRO A 370 -0.89 -27.68 18.82
C PRO A 370 -1.82 -26.74 18.08
N ILE A 371 -1.50 -26.43 16.82
CA ILE A 371 -2.38 -25.74 15.88
C ILE A 371 -2.68 -26.69 14.72
N ASN A 372 -3.94 -27.05 14.55
CA ASN A 372 -4.37 -27.95 13.51
C ASN A 372 -4.62 -27.23 12.19
N GLY A 373 -4.30 -27.89 11.06
CA GLY A 373 -4.59 -27.40 9.73
C GLY A 373 -3.78 -26.15 9.32
N VAL A 374 -2.69 -25.84 10.03
CA VAL A 374 -1.78 -24.74 9.69
C VAL A 374 -0.41 -25.30 9.36
N ASP A 375 0.31 -24.70 8.43
CA ASP A 375 1.70 -25.00 8.12
C ASP A 375 2.48 -23.73 7.79
N TRP A 376 3.77 -23.71 8.17
CA TRP A 376 4.77 -22.75 7.69
C TRP A 376 5.84 -23.54 6.94
N PRO A 377 5.80 -23.60 5.59
CA PRO A 377 6.66 -24.50 4.81
C PRO A 377 8.14 -24.12 4.82
N LEU A 378 8.45 -22.89 5.23
CA LEU A 378 9.80 -22.32 5.23
C LEU A 378 10.31 -22.13 6.66
N ALA A 379 11.59 -21.75 6.79
CA ALA A 379 12.27 -21.41 8.04
C ALA A 379 12.65 -22.62 8.92
N ASP A 380 12.74 -23.84 8.35
CA ASP A 380 13.34 -25.00 9.02
C ASP A 380 14.84 -24.76 9.22
N TYR A 381 15.36 -25.08 10.41
CA TYR A 381 16.79 -25.02 10.68
C TYR A 381 17.35 -26.35 11.21
N GLU A 382 16.48 -27.25 11.72
CA GLU A 382 16.83 -28.61 12.12
C GLU A 382 15.70 -29.59 11.80
N GLU A 383 16.08 -30.83 11.44
CA GLU A 383 15.18 -31.96 11.17
C GLU A 383 15.64 -33.19 11.95
N TYR A 384 14.67 -33.87 12.55
CA TYR A 384 14.90 -35.11 13.30
C TYR A 384 13.97 -36.21 12.78
N SER A 385 14.55 -37.41 12.51
CA SER A 385 13.81 -38.56 12.03
C SER A 385 14.63 -39.87 12.26
N PRO A 386 14.06 -40.96 12.80
CA PRO A 386 12.69 -41.02 13.34
C PRO A 386 12.61 -40.45 14.78
N ILE A 387 11.51 -39.81 15.12
CA ILE A 387 11.26 -39.20 16.43
C ILE A 387 9.75 -39.19 16.72
N ASP A 388 9.34 -39.29 17.99
CA ASP A 388 7.92 -39.12 18.36
C ASP A 388 7.54 -37.65 18.62
N GLU A 389 6.23 -37.39 18.73
CA GLU A 389 5.73 -36.02 18.94
C GLU A 389 6.16 -35.42 20.28
N ASN A 390 6.24 -36.22 21.35
CA ASN A 390 6.62 -35.74 22.68
C ASN A 390 8.09 -35.35 22.72
N GLU A 391 8.94 -36.12 22.08
CA GLU A 391 10.35 -35.79 21.92
C GLU A 391 10.52 -34.54 21.04
N CYS A 392 9.76 -34.41 19.95
CA CYS A 392 9.72 -33.21 19.11
C CYS A 392 9.33 -31.96 19.93
N ARG A 393 8.33 -32.06 20.81
CA ARG A 393 7.93 -30.97 21.74
C ARG A 393 9.06 -30.60 22.67
N THR A 394 9.70 -31.61 23.31
CA THR A 394 10.78 -31.41 24.26
C THR A 394 11.97 -30.68 23.59
N LEU A 395 12.41 -31.16 22.43
CA LEU A 395 13.51 -30.59 21.68
C LEU A 395 13.28 -29.10 21.31
N CYS A 396 12.02 -28.72 21.03
CA CYS A 396 11.69 -27.32 20.76
C CYS A 396 11.59 -26.47 22.04
N VAL A 397 11.04 -27.02 23.15
CA VAL A 397 10.93 -26.30 24.42
C VAL A 397 12.29 -25.92 24.98
N ILE A 398 13.26 -26.86 24.98
CA ILE A 398 14.60 -26.60 25.54
C ILE A 398 15.48 -25.73 24.65
N ASP A 399 15.18 -25.57 23.37
CA ASP A 399 15.93 -24.76 22.43
C ASP A 399 15.37 -23.33 22.36
N CYS A 400 16.13 -22.36 22.83
CA CYS A 400 15.70 -20.95 22.87
C CYS A 400 15.45 -20.34 21.48
N PHE A 401 16.03 -20.88 20.41
CA PHE A 401 15.78 -20.42 19.04
C PHE A 401 14.51 -21.02 18.43
N CYS A 402 14.04 -22.16 18.97
CA CYS A 402 12.83 -22.80 18.48
C CYS A 402 11.59 -22.02 18.91
N ALA A 403 10.87 -21.49 17.96
CA ALA A 403 9.57 -20.84 18.20
C ALA A 403 8.41 -21.78 17.86
N THR A 404 8.64 -22.72 16.94
CA THR A 404 7.61 -23.62 16.41
C THR A 404 8.28 -24.92 15.98
N ALA A 405 7.64 -26.05 16.26
CA ALA A 405 7.99 -27.34 15.66
C ALA A 405 6.85 -27.82 14.77
N VAL A 406 7.19 -28.54 13.71
CA VAL A 406 6.21 -29.22 12.85
C VAL A 406 6.47 -30.69 12.91
N PHE A 407 5.48 -31.46 13.35
CA PHE A 407 5.55 -32.90 13.43
C PHE A 407 4.70 -33.58 12.37
N ARG A 408 5.27 -34.56 11.66
CA ARG A 408 4.56 -35.43 10.72
C ARG A 408 4.48 -36.84 11.24
N ALA A 409 3.27 -37.30 11.58
CA ALA A 409 3.06 -38.62 12.16
C ALA A 409 3.35 -39.76 11.17
N SER A 410 3.03 -39.58 9.87
CA SER A 410 3.24 -40.64 8.86
C SER A 410 4.70 -41.02 8.64
N THR A 411 5.64 -40.10 8.89
CA THR A 411 7.08 -40.32 8.73
C THR A 411 7.88 -40.23 10.02
N ASN A 412 7.22 -40.01 11.17
CA ASN A 412 7.86 -39.74 12.46
C ASN A 412 8.99 -38.70 12.33
N THR A 413 8.68 -37.57 11.72
CA THR A 413 9.67 -36.51 11.42
C THR A 413 9.26 -35.22 12.10
N CYS A 414 10.22 -34.55 12.72
CA CYS A 414 10.09 -33.26 13.40
C CYS A 414 10.99 -32.22 12.74
N TRP A 415 10.45 -31.03 12.40
CA TRP A 415 11.18 -29.89 11.92
C TRP A 415 11.10 -28.75 12.93
N LYS A 416 12.23 -28.21 13.37
CA LYS A 416 12.29 -27.03 14.23
C LYS A 416 12.38 -25.78 13.38
N LYS A 417 11.63 -24.75 13.79
CA LYS A 417 11.52 -23.45 13.09
C LYS A 417 11.78 -22.30 14.04
N LYS A 418 12.49 -21.29 13.53
CA LYS A 418 12.79 -20.05 14.25
C LYS A 418 12.00 -18.88 13.70
N LEU A 419 11.80 -17.83 14.50
CA LEU A 419 11.25 -16.57 14.02
C LEU A 419 12.24 -15.85 13.10
N PRO A 420 11.73 -15.11 12.10
CA PRO A 420 10.32 -14.95 11.74
C PRO A 420 9.82 -16.10 10.86
N LEU A 421 8.59 -16.56 11.12
CA LEU A 421 7.90 -17.56 10.30
C LEU A 421 7.28 -16.89 9.09
N SER A 422 7.49 -17.42 7.90
CA SER A 422 6.94 -16.86 6.64
C SER A 422 6.01 -17.82 5.93
N ASN A 423 5.11 -17.27 5.10
CA ASN A 423 4.19 -18.03 4.25
C ASN A 423 3.27 -19.00 5.00
N GLY A 424 2.85 -18.65 6.22
CA GLY A 424 1.89 -19.45 6.98
C GLY A 424 0.58 -19.64 6.20
N ASN A 425 0.07 -20.87 6.17
CA ASN A 425 -1.11 -21.23 5.40
C ASN A 425 -2.00 -22.20 6.19
N MET A 426 -3.31 -21.94 6.16
CA MET A 426 -4.32 -22.88 6.68
C MET A 426 -4.79 -23.80 5.55
N LYS A 427 -4.60 -25.10 5.75
CA LYS A 427 -4.99 -26.15 4.80
C LYS A 427 -5.62 -27.32 5.55
N ALA A 428 -6.81 -27.74 5.13
CA ALA A 428 -7.61 -28.74 5.83
C ALA A 428 -6.99 -30.16 5.87
N ASP A 429 -6.12 -30.51 4.89
CA ASP A 429 -5.59 -31.88 4.70
C ASP A 429 -4.07 -31.95 4.92
N VAL A 430 -3.55 -31.29 5.95
CA VAL A 430 -2.12 -31.38 6.24
C VAL A 430 -1.87 -32.53 7.21
N ASP A 431 -1.16 -33.58 6.77
CA ASP A 431 -0.60 -34.63 7.62
C ASP A 431 0.57 -34.10 8.46
N ARG A 432 0.30 -33.00 9.19
CA ARG A 432 1.28 -32.29 10.03
C ARG A 432 0.58 -31.64 11.20
N THR A 433 1.17 -31.75 12.37
CA THR A 433 0.79 -30.98 13.56
C THR A 433 1.81 -29.87 13.76
N VAL A 434 1.37 -28.64 13.74
CA VAL A 434 2.21 -27.51 14.13
C VAL A 434 2.10 -27.31 15.63
N LEU A 435 3.25 -27.24 16.28
CA LEU A 435 3.42 -27.06 17.72
C LEU A 435 4.06 -25.69 17.95
N ILE A 436 3.30 -24.75 18.49
CA ILE A 436 3.83 -23.41 18.76
C ILE A 436 4.26 -23.30 20.23
N LYS A 437 5.43 -22.70 20.47
CA LYS A 437 5.94 -22.46 21.82
C LYS A 437 5.24 -21.24 22.43
N VAL A 438 4.61 -21.45 23.57
CA VAL A 438 3.90 -20.42 24.34
C VAL A 438 4.25 -20.51 25.83
N PRO A 439 4.08 -19.44 26.61
CA PRO A 439 4.23 -19.51 28.05
C PRO A 439 3.23 -20.50 28.64
N ARG A 440 3.67 -21.30 29.60
CA ARG A 440 2.80 -22.20 30.35
C ARG A 440 1.84 -21.38 31.23
N SER A 441 0.56 -21.56 31.07
CA SER A 441 -0.44 -20.92 31.92
C SER A 441 -0.43 -21.58 33.30
N ASN A 442 0.09 -20.90 34.31
CA ASN A 442 0.00 -21.35 35.70
C ASN A 442 -1.46 -21.23 36.16
N ASN A 443 -2.22 -22.33 36.05
CA ASN A 443 -3.59 -22.43 36.56
C ASN A 443 -3.66 -22.46 38.11
N SER A 444 -2.66 -22.02 38.83
CA SER A 444 -2.62 -22.05 40.30
C SER A 444 -2.96 -20.70 40.99
N GLU A 445 -3.36 -19.67 40.24
CA GLU A 445 -3.84 -18.40 40.81
C GLU A 445 -5.15 -17.89 40.21
N SER A 446 -6.16 -18.77 40.09
CA SER A 446 -7.49 -18.33 39.72
C SER A 446 -8.50 -18.48 40.85
N GLN A 447 -8.26 -17.85 41.99
CA GLN A 447 -9.28 -17.35 42.91
C GLN A 447 -8.82 -16.06 43.59
N ILE A 448 -8.44 -15.08 42.79
CA ILE A 448 -8.49 -13.70 43.25
C ILE A 448 -9.44 -12.99 42.29
N SER A 449 -10.64 -12.79 42.84
CA SER A 449 -11.71 -11.91 42.40
C SER A 449 -11.38 -11.08 41.16
N SER A 450 -12.25 -11.14 40.18
CA SER A 450 -12.46 -10.10 39.15
C SER A 450 -12.66 -8.72 39.81
N GLY A 451 -11.60 -8.22 40.40
CA GLY A 451 -11.39 -6.81 40.65
C GLY A 451 -10.87 -6.24 39.34
N SER A 452 -11.78 -5.77 38.53
CA SER A 452 -11.48 -4.75 37.53
C SER A 452 -10.69 -3.66 38.23
N THR A 453 -9.37 -3.77 38.24
CA THR A 453 -8.52 -2.60 38.37
C THR A 453 -8.66 -1.83 37.06
N LYS A 454 -9.80 -1.12 36.96
CA LYS A 454 -9.82 0.14 36.25
C LYS A 454 -8.54 0.84 36.71
N TRP A 455 -7.57 0.91 35.82
CA TRP A 455 -6.60 1.97 35.86
C TRP A 455 -7.43 3.26 35.75
N LYS A 456 -7.90 3.72 36.92
CA LYS A 456 -8.45 5.06 37.06
C LYS A 456 -7.29 5.95 36.72
N GLU A 457 -7.34 6.50 35.53
CA GLU A 457 -6.48 7.55 35.05
C GLU A 457 -6.27 8.59 36.15
N ASP A 458 -5.12 8.55 36.78
CA ASP A 458 -4.58 9.68 37.53
C ASP A 458 -4.12 10.79 36.57
N LYS A 459 -4.89 11.02 35.51
CA LYS A 459 -4.71 12.16 34.58
C LYS A 459 -4.84 13.50 35.30
N LYS A 460 -5.54 13.56 36.44
CA LYS A 460 -5.72 14.83 37.18
C LYS A 460 -4.41 15.35 37.77
N TYR A 461 -3.54 14.49 38.28
CA TYR A 461 -2.28 14.94 38.89
C TYR A 461 -1.22 15.28 37.83
N TRP A 462 -1.20 14.60 36.67
CA TRP A 462 -0.31 14.96 35.58
C TRP A 462 -0.73 16.26 34.87
N ILE A 463 -2.02 16.54 34.76
CA ILE A 463 -2.54 17.80 34.20
C ILE A 463 -2.27 18.96 35.14
N LEU A 464 -2.44 18.78 36.48
CA LEU A 464 -2.06 19.80 37.48
C LEU A 464 -0.56 20.03 37.55
N GLY A 465 0.26 18.97 37.49
CA GLY A 465 1.71 19.08 37.45
C GLY A 465 2.22 19.78 36.19
N SER A 466 1.73 19.40 35.02
CA SER A 466 2.13 20.05 33.78
C SER A 466 1.66 21.50 33.66
N SER A 467 0.46 21.85 34.15
CA SER A 467 -0.02 23.24 34.16
C SER A 467 0.78 24.16 35.10
N LEU A 468 1.27 23.64 36.24
CA LEU A 468 2.18 24.38 37.12
C LEU A 468 3.56 24.57 36.50
N PHE A 469 4.10 23.56 35.76
CA PHE A 469 5.39 23.70 35.07
C PHE A 469 5.28 24.67 33.88
N PHE A 470 4.24 24.62 33.09
CA PHE A 470 4.03 25.54 31.96
C PHE A 470 3.70 26.95 32.45
N GLY A 471 2.87 27.11 33.49
CA GLY A 471 2.56 28.41 34.09
C GLY A 471 3.79 29.06 34.74
N GLY A 472 4.61 28.29 35.45
CA GLY A 472 5.88 28.75 36.01
C GLY A 472 6.88 29.18 34.94
N SER A 473 7.00 28.44 33.83
CA SER A 473 7.88 28.78 32.72
C SER A 473 7.49 30.10 32.02
N VAL A 474 6.18 30.34 31.84
CA VAL A 474 5.68 31.59 31.26
C VAL A 474 6.00 32.80 32.17
N LEU A 475 5.80 32.67 33.49
CA LEU A 475 6.13 33.75 34.45
C LEU A 475 7.63 34.05 34.48
N VAL A 476 8.47 33.03 34.42
CA VAL A 476 9.94 33.21 34.38
C VAL A 476 10.36 33.90 33.06
N ASN A 477 9.78 33.53 31.94
CA ASN A 477 10.08 34.14 30.67
C ASN A 477 9.59 35.61 30.59
N ILE A 478 8.45 35.94 31.19
CA ILE A 478 7.96 37.33 31.31
C ILE A 478 8.90 38.16 32.23
N LEU A 479 9.37 37.57 33.33
CA LEU A 479 10.33 38.24 34.25
C LEU A 479 11.67 38.49 33.55
N LEU A 480 12.21 37.49 32.85
CA LEU A 480 13.45 37.62 32.08
C LEU A 480 13.29 38.64 30.92
N GLY A 481 12.16 38.64 30.22
CA GLY A 481 11.84 39.62 29.21
C GLY A 481 11.75 41.04 29.76
N SER A 482 11.15 41.22 30.94
CA SER A 482 11.07 42.51 31.66
C SER A 482 12.43 43.02 32.08
N ILE A 483 13.30 42.15 32.58
CA ILE A 483 14.70 42.50 32.98
C ILE A 483 15.52 42.91 31.75
N LEU A 484 15.35 42.21 30.62
CA LEU A 484 16.01 42.54 29.35
C LEU A 484 15.52 43.89 28.80
N LEU A 485 14.21 44.14 28.83
CA LEU A 485 13.63 45.43 28.40
C LEU A 485 14.07 46.57 29.30
N PHE A 486 14.14 46.36 30.62
CA PHE A 486 14.63 47.38 31.56
C PHE A 486 16.13 47.59 31.40
N GLY A 487 16.92 46.52 31.15
CA GLY A 487 18.35 46.60 30.87
C GLY A 487 18.65 47.33 29.55
N THR A 488 17.86 47.12 28.52
CA THR A 488 17.99 47.84 27.25
C THR A 488 17.55 49.32 27.38
N TYR A 489 16.50 49.62 28.16
CA TYR A 489 16.07 50.99 28.45
C TYR A 489 17.13 51.78 29.25
N CYS A 490 17.83 51.17 30.22
CA CYS A 490 18.96 51.78 30.93
C CYS A 490 20.25 51.83 30.08
N GLY A 491 20.42 50.94 29.07
CA GLY A 491 21.61 50.91 28.20
C GLY A 491 21.62 51.89 27.05
N ILE A 492 20.45 52.43 26.65
CA ILE A 492 20.32 53.38 25.52
C ILE A 492 20.83 54.78 25.86
N SER A 493 21.23 55.06 27.11
CA SER A 493 21.78 56.35 27.52
C SER A 493 23.28 56.53 27.31
N LYS A 494 24.02 55.54 26.81
CA LYS A 494 25.45 55.75 26.50
C LYS A 494 25.92 54.91 25.30
N THR A 495 26.36 55.68 24.32
CA THR A 495 27.27 55.36 23.19
C THR A 495 26.74 54.74 21.93
N SER A 496 26.66 55.60 20.96
CA SER A 496 26.74 55.48 19.54
C SER A 496 27.94 54.64 19.01
N LYS A 497 27.71 53.92 17.91
CA LYS A 497 28.65 53.41 16.88
C LYS A 497 29.32 52.04 17.15
N LYS A 498 28.87 50.97 16.47
CA LYS A 498 29.56 50.33 15.34
C LYS A 498 28.88 49.01 14.89
N LYS A 499 28.64 48.98 13.56
CA LYS A 499 28.78 47.88 12.61
C LYS A 499 27.96 46.57 12.76
N LEU A 500 27.04 46.47 11.82
CA LEU A 500 26.49 45.32 11.07
C LEU A 500 27.34 44.04 11.12
N MET A 501 26.74 42.92 11.60
CA MET A 501 26.93 41.60 10.99
C MET A 501 25.78 40.67 11.38
N SER A 502 25.25 39.97 10.39
CA SER A 502 24.16 39.04 10.33
C SER A 502 24.13 37.98 11.45
N SER A 503 22.94 37.72 12.01
CA SER A 503 22.68 36.46 12.72
C SER A 503 21.52 35.75 12.08
N GLN A 504 21.82 34.55 11.59
CA GLN A 504 20.86 33.57 11.09
C GLN A 504 20.01 33.03 12.23
N SER A 505 18.73 32.90 11.96
CA SER A 505 17.73 32.22 12.78
C SER A 505 18.01 30.72 12.86
N SER A 506 18.07 30.19 14.06
CA SER A 506 18.08 28.74 14.33
C SER A 506 16.65 28.20 14.29
N GLY A 507 16.26 27.65 13.14
CA GLY A 507 15.14 26.74 13.02
C GLY A 507 15.63 25.32 13.28
N SER A 508 14.93 24.56 14.12
CA SER A 508 15.18 23.13 14.32
C SER A 508 14.79 22.39 13.02
N SER A 509 15.79 22.09 12.20
CA SER A 509 15.61 21.23 11.04
C SER A 509 15.80 19.78 11.45
N ILE A 510 14.79 18.97 11.23
CA ILE A 510 14.92 17.52 11.13
C ILE A 510 15.86 17.28 9.96
N LEU A 511 17.09 16.87 10.23
CA LEU A 511 18.09 16.56 9.21
C LEU A 511 17.64 15.30 8.45
N PRO A 512 17.70 15.30 7.12
CA PRO A 512 17.50 14.09 6.33
C PRO A 512 18.60 13.05 6.65
N PRO A 513 18.33 11.74 6.50
CA PRO A 513 19.32 10.69 6.75
C PRO A 513 20.55 10.93 5.87
N LYS A 514 21.74 10.89 6.48
CA LYS A 514 23.00 11.11 5.79
C LYS A 514 23.42 9.81 5.09
N ILE A 515 23.61 9.86 3.79
CA ILE A 515 24.14 8.76 2.99
C ILE A 515 25.68 8.86 3.01
N PHE A 516 26.36 7.75 3.32
CA PHE A 516 27.82 7.67 3.33
C PHE A 516 28.28 6.81 2.15
N THR A 517 29.34 7.22 1.48
CA THR A 517 30.02 6.40 0.46
C THR A 517 30.92 5.36 1.13
N TYR A 518 31.27 4.29 0.40
CA TYR A 518 32.18 3.25 0.88
C TYR A 518 33.50 3.83 1.37
N ASN A 519 34.10 4.78 0.63
CA ASN A 519 35.36 5.43 0.98
C ASN A 519 35.24 6.28 2.26
N GLU A 520 34.07 6.86 2.56
CA GLU A 520 33.83 7.58 3.81
C GLU A 520 33.72 6.63 5.00
N LEU A 521 33.11 5.47 4.81
CA LEU A 521 33.01 4.42 5.82
C LEU A 521 34.37 3.77 6.10
N GLU A 522 35.14 3.48 5.06
CA GLU A 522 36.49 2.95 5.16
C GLU A 522 37.41 3.89 5.97
N LYS A 523 37.39 5.19 5.68
CA LYS A 523 38.13 6.21 6.44
C LYS A 523 37.59 6.36 7.85
N ALA A 524 36.27 6.36 8.05
CA ALA A 524 35.65 6.51 9.36
C ALA A 524 35.94 5.32 10.28
N THR A 525 36.10 4.12 9.73
CA THR A 525 36.40 2.88 10.47
C THR A 525 37.89 2.52 10.48
N SER A 526 38.76 3.38 9.94
CA SER A 526 40.20 3.13 9.82
C SER A 526 40.46 1.79 9.13
N ASP A 527 39.97 1.63 7.90
CA ASP A 527 40.06 0.41 7.09
C ASP A 527 39.38 -0.81 7.73
N PHE A 528 38.25 -0.60 8.41
CA PHE A 528 37.44 -1.64 9.09
C PHE A 528 38.25 -2.46 10.12
N ARG A 529 39.15 -1.81 10.88
CA ARG A 529 40.08 -2.50 11.79
C ARG A 529 39.44 -2.99 13.08
N GLU A 530 38.53 -2.24 13.68
CA GLU A 530 37.97 -2.58 14.98
C GLU A 530 36.59 -3.22 14.83
N VAL A 531 36.53 -4.55 14.95
CA VAL A 531 35.29 -5.33 14.87
C VAL A 531 34.60 -5.32 16.23
N LEU A 532 33.35 -4.84 16.30
CA LEU A 532 32.52 -4.87 17.50
C LEU A 532 31.71 -6.16 17.63
N GLY A 533 31.40 -6.81 16.52
CA GLY A 533 30.69 -8.08 16.49
C GLY A 533 30.56 -8.65 15.09
N SER A 534 30.45 -9.98 14.97
CA SER A 534 30.24 -10.69 13.71
C SER A 534 29.15 -11.75 13.89
N GLY A 535 28.20 -11.82 12.94
CA GLY A 535 27.11 -12.77 12.92
C GLY A 535 26.76 -13.22 11.51
N ALA A 536 25.78 -14.12 11.37
CA ALA A 536 25.37 -14.69 10.08
C ALA A 536 24.91 -13.64 9.04
N SER A 537 24.50 -12.44 9.50
CA SER A 537 23.99 -11.35 8.65
C SER A 537 25.02 -10.26 8.33
N GLY A 538 26.24 -10.31 8.90
CA GLY A 538 27.29 -9.32 8.66
C GLY A 538 28.21 -9.07 9.85
N THR A 539 29.20 -8.18 9.63
CA THR A 539 30.17 -7.76 10.64
C THR A 539 29.99 -6.27 10.94
N VAL A 540 30.00 -5.92 12.22
CA VAL A 540 29.85 -4.56 12.73
C VAL A 540 31.20 -4.00 13.12
N TYR A 541 31.50 -2.78 12.65
CA TYR A 541 32.76 -2.11 12.89
C TYR A 541 32.56 -0.81 13.66
N LYS A 542 33.56 -0.42 14.44
CA LYS A 542 33.61 0.87 15.11
C LYS A 542 34.17 1.94 14.19
N GLY A 543 33.53 3.10 14.11
CA GLY A 543 33.98 4.19 13.27
C GLY A 543 33.65 5.57 13.81
N GLN A 544 34.48 6.58 13.46
CA GLN A 544 34.26 8.00 13.77
C GLN A 544 34.16 8.80 12.47
N PRO A 545 32.97 9.37 12.14
CA PRO A 545 32.85 10.19 10.92
C PRO A 545 33.63 11.50 11.08
N SER A 546 34.48 11.82 10.12
CA SER A 546 35.26 13.05 10.06
C SER A 546 34.38 14.25 9.70
N GLY A 547 34.18 15.18 10.64
CA GLY A 547 33.57 16.47 10.37
C GLY A 547 32.83 17.11 11.55
N ARG A 548 33.55 18.02 12.26
CA ARG A 548 33.14 19.01 13.28
C ARG A 548 32.93 18.50 14.72
N HIS A 549 33.65 19.15 15.61
CA HIS A 549 33.50 19.12 17.06
C HIS A 549 32.04 19.19 17.51
N PHE A 550 31.54 18.08 18.01
CA PHE A 550 30.39 18.06 18.91
C PHE A 550 30.91 17.67 20.32
N THR A 551 30.93 18.64 21.22
CA THR A 551 31.08 18.37 22.63
C THR A 551 29.78 17.75 23.17
N ARG A 552 29.63 16.46 22.98
CA ARG A 552 28.81 15.54 23.78
C ARG A 552 29.26 14.12 23.47
N THR A 553 29.61 13.42 24.53
CA THR A 553 29.89 11.99 24.53
C THR A 553 28.75 11.20 23.96
N TRP A 554 28.92 10.71 22.71
CA TRP A 554 28.08 9.70 22.12
C TRP A 554 28.91 8.43 22.01
N SER A 555 28.41 7.39 22.67
CA SER A 555 28.91 6.03 22.50
C SER A 555 28.73 5.54 21.08
N ASP A 556 29.81 5.12 20.48
CA ASP A 556 30.04 4.25 19.35
C ASP A 556 28.95 4.11 18.28
N CYS A 557 29.19 4.67 17.09
CA CYS A 557 28.40 4.38 15.90
C CYS A 557 28.60 2.93 15.44
N LEU A 558 27.52 2.15 15.41
CA LEU A 558 27.45 0.81 14.86
C LEU A 558 27.31 0.86 13.33
N VAL A 559 28.30 0.33 12.60
CA VAL A 559 28.27 0.17 11.14
C VAL A 559 28.22 -1.31 10.81
N SER A 560 27.13 -1.76 10.18
CA SER A 560 27.02 -3.12 9.63
C SER A 560 27.38 -3.13 8.15
N ALA A 561 28.43 -3.84 7.78
CA ALA A 561 28.80 -4.07 6.39
C ALA A 561 28.38 -5.46 5.93
N MET A 562 27.42 -5.54 5.01
CA MET A 562 27.12 -6.77 4.29
C MET A 562 28.15 -6.98 3.18
N ARG A 563 28.76 -8.16 3.11
CA ARG A 563 29.55 -8.60 1.97
C ARG A 563 28.59 -8.91 0.82
N GLU A 564 28.81 -8.25 -0.31
CA GLU A 564 28.03 -8.31 -1.55
C GLU A 564 26.75 -7.47 -1.52
N LEU A 565 26.91 -6.18 -1.82
CA LEU A 565 26.04 -5.44 -2.75
C LEU A 565 26.55 -4.00 -2.83
N THR A 566 26.89 -3.58 -4.00
CA THR A 566 27.17 -2.21 -4.41
C THR A 566 26.01 -1.31 -4.03
N ASP A 567 26.34 -0.14 -3.49
CA ASP A 567 25.55 1.06 -3.35
C ASP A 567 24.61 1.21 -2.14
N CYS A 568 25.05 2.07 -1.22
CA CYS A 568 24.29 2.83 -0.22
C CYS A 568 23.75 2.10 1.03
N LEU A 569 24.43 2.33 2.15
CA LEU A 569 23.93 2.04 3.51
C LEU A 569 23.15 3.24 4.09
N TYR A 570 21.95 2.98 4.61
CA TYR A 570 21.17 3.94 5.41
C TYR A 570 21.51 3.78 6.90
N MET A 571 21.83 4.89 7.56
CA MET A 571 21.82 4.97 9.02
C MET A 571 20.59 5.74 9.49
N SER A 572 19.75 5.13 10.33
CA SER A 572 18.75 5.85 11.11
C SER A 572 19.31 6.16 12.51
N SER A 573 19.26 7.43 12.90
CA SER A 573 19.52 7.89 14.27
C SER A 573 18.34 7.63 15.19
#